data_2e9af28520bdbee92c3f3bb3baef8890
#
_entry.id   2e9af28520bdbee92c3f3bb3baef8890
#
_cell.length_a   1.000
_cell.length_b   1.000
_cell.length_c   1.000
_cell.angle_alpha   90.00
_cell.angle_beta   90.00
_cell.angle_gamma   90.00
#
_symmetry.space_group_name_H-M   'P 1'
#
loop_
_entity.id
_entity.type
_entity.pdbx_description
1 polymer ?
#
loop_
_entity_poly.entity_id
_entity_poly.type
_entity_poly.pdbx_seq_one_letter_code
_entity_poly.pdbx_strand_id
1 'polypeptide(L)'
;MIINHKSPYILQKDAFNIKKEFFCYKNFFFLFVLTSIFSCKPTQKAIATKPLEEKVVKVVHRSELKPKNSVVSNPKNLVFSVGADNFNGFSKFLKSKKVAVVTNQTGILSNNMNLVDFLVAKNVNLTKIFAPEHGFRGTADAGELIVDGKDVKTNLPIISLYGDNKKPKSEQLNDIEVMIFDIQDVGARFYTYISTLHYVMEACAENNIPILVLDRPNPNGTIVDGPVLEPEFSSFVGMHPIPVLHGMTIGEYAQMINGEKWLKNGIQCDLQIVACSAYARDSFYSLTVKPSPNLPNDQAINLYASLCFFEGTNVSVGRGTDLQFQIFGSPFLPNDNFCFIPKPNFGAKNPPYNGIDCFGENLSNISKVERLELKWLIKAYEDTKDKSKFFNSFFTKLAGTKKLQQQIESGMSAAEIRASWETDLIEFKTMRKKYLIYL
;
A
#
# COMPACT_ATOMS: atom_id res chain seq x y z
N MET A 1 5.83 35.85 -49.92
CA MET A 1 7.17 35.26 -50.07
C MET A 1 7.17 33.99 -49.27
N ILE A 2 7.14 32.88 -49.99
CA ILE A 2 6.95 31.50 -49.47
C ILE A 2 8.33 30.96 -49.13
N ILE A 3 8.54 30.43 -47.95
CA ILE A 3 9.65 29.49 -47.69
C ILE A 3 9.12 28.30 -46.88
N ASN A 4 9.07 27.15 -47.59
CA ASN A 4 8.88 25.83 -47.07
C ASN A 4 10.15 25.35 -46.37
N HIS A 5 10.03 24.72 -45.18
CA HIS A 5 11.03 23.76 -44.74
C HIS A 5 10.37 22.47 -44.27
N LYS A 6 10.52 21.45 -45.11
CA LYS A 6 10.31 20.05 -44.77
C LYS A 6 11.52 19.52 -43.98
N SER A 7 11.28 18.80 -42.91
CA SER A 7 12.27 17.92 -42.25
C SER A 7 11.85 16.46 -42.40
N PRO A 8 12.73 15.55 -42.78
CA PRO A 8 12.39 14.14 -42.96
C PRO A 8 12.72 13.34 -41.69
N TYR A 9 11.75 12.58 -41.19
CA TYR A 9 12.02 11.51 -40.23
C TYR A 9 12.48 10.26 -40.98
N ILE A 10 13.69 9.82 -40.66
CA ILE A 10 14.29 8.56 -41.12
C ILE A 10 13.84 7.46 -40.14
N LEU A 11 13.14 6.49 -40.68
CA LEU A 11 12.84 5.22 -40.01
C LEU A 11 14.09 4.31 -40.12
N GLN A 12 14.68 3.94 -39.02
CA GLN A 12 15.63 2.85 -38.96
C GLN A 12 14.93 1.60 -38.43
N LYS A 13 14.77 0.61 -39.32
CA LYS A 13 14.39 -0.77 -38.97
C LYS A 13 15.66 -1.54 -38.69
N ASP A 14 15.84 -2.03 -37.49
CA ASP A 14 16.80 -3.08 -37.21
C ASP A 14 16.07 -4.37 -36.91
N ALA A 15 16.20 -5.30 -37.84
CA ALA A 15 15.74 -6.67 -37.77
C ALA A 15 16.79 -7.49 -37.00
N PHE A 16 16.47 -8.04 -35.84
CA PHE A 16 17.28 -9.04 -35.19
C PHE A 16 16.70 -10.43 -35.45
N ASN A 17 17.47 -11.18 -36.25
CA ASN A 17 17.32 -12.58 -36.55
C ASN A 17 17.88 -13.41 -35.39
N ILE A 18 17.05 -14.18 -34.68
CA ILE A 18 17.55 -15.20 -33.75
C ILE A 18 17.18 -16.57 -34.30
N LYS A 19 18.23 -17.32 -34.66
CA LYS A 19 18.19 -18.72 -35.05
C LYS A 19 17.69 -19.59 -33.90
N LYS A 20 16.74 -20.47 -34.27
CA LYS A 20 16.35 -21.65 -33.46
C LYS A 20 17.46 -22.70 -33.53
N GLU A 21 17.99 -23.11 -32.41
CA GLU A 21 18.66 -24.41 -32.28
C GLU A 21 17.82 -25.32 -31.40
N PHE A 22 17.39 -26.42 -32.04
CA PHE A 22 16.78 -27.57 -31.39
C PHE A 22 17.89 -28.45 -30.84
N PHE A 23 17.87 -28.77 -29.56
CA PHE A 23 18.62 -29.90 -29.03
C PHE A 23 17.66 -30.93 -28.43
N CYS A 24 17.63 -32.06 -29.13
CA CYS A 24 16.93 -33.26 -28.76
C CYS A 24 17.90 -34.13 -27.92
N TYR A 25 17.54 -34.52 -26.71
CA TYR A 25 18.24 -35.62 -26.04
C TYR A 25 17.27 -36.71 -25.65
N LYS A 26 17.59 -37.90 -26.22
CA LYS A 26 16.93 -39.19 -26.06
C LYS A 26 17.27 -39.82 -24.70
N ASN A 27 16.27 -40.56 -24.22
CA ASN A 27 16.28 -41.58 -23.19
C ASN A 27 17.55 -42.45 -23.14
N PHE A 28 17.99 -42.76 -21.91
CA PHE A 28 18.70 -44.03 -21.64
C PHE A 28 18.22 -44.61 -20.29
N PHE A 29 17.67 -45.78 -20.40
CA PHE A 29 17.32 -46.73 -19.35
C PHE A 29 18.51 -47.63 -19.11
N PHE A 30 18.90 -47.93 -17.83
CA PHE A 30 19.59 -49.19 -17.40
C PHE A 30 19.49 -49.28 -15.89
N LEU A 31 18.84 -50.14 -15.38
CA LEU A 31 18.74 -51.53 -14.93
C LEU A 31 19.72 -51.89 -13.80
N PHE A 32 19.10 -52.33 -12.72
CA PHE A 32 19.53 -53.11 -11.56
C PHE A 32 20.87 -53.87 -11.62
N VAL A 33 21.60 -53.89 -10.49
CA VAL A 33 22.13 -55.10 -9.88
C VAL A 33 22.29 -54.95 -8.36
N LEU A 34 21.68 -55.87 -7.62
CA LEU A 34 21.92 -56.22 -6.20
C LEU A 34 23.20 -56.97 -6.08
N THR A 35 24.03 -56.75 -5.04
CA THR A 35 24.79 -57.81 -4.36
C THR A 35 25.05 -57.47 -2.89
N SER A 36 24.93 -58.53 -2.13
CA SER A 36 24.83 -58.70 -0.70
C SER A 36 26.19 -58.76 0.03
N ILE A 37 26.14 -58.35 1.30
CA ILE A 37 26.76 -58.95 2.50
C ILE A 37 28.29 -59.14 2.50
N PHE A 38 28.96 -58.51 3.49
CA PHE A 38 29.83 -59.20 4.45
C PHE A 38 30.10 -58.33 5.69
N SER A 39 29.85 -58.98 6.84
CA SER A 39 30.12 -58.51 8.19
C SER A 39 31.59 -58.80 8.54
N CYS A 40 32.29 -57.85 9.14
CA CYS A 40 33.44 -58.13 9.99
C CYS A 40 33.62 -57.04 11.04
N LYS A 41 33.48 -57.39 12.31
CA LYS A 41 34.02 -56.63 13.46
C LYS A 41 35.52 -56.87 13.60
N PRO A 42 36.25 -55.84 14.04
CA PRO A 42 37.22 -56.12 15.09
C PRO A 42 37.28 -55.11 16.22
N THR A 43 37.22 -55.62 17.41
CA THR A 43 38.03 -55.41 18.63
C THR A 43 38.44 -53.98 19.01
N GLN A 44 37.93 -53.58 20.17
CA GLN A 44 38.31 -52.43 20.97
C GLN A 44 39.79 -52.46 21.41
N LYS A 45 40.45 -51.31 21.34
CA LYS A 45 41.50 -50.88 22.27
C LYS A 45 41.12 -49.53 22.86
N ALA A 46 40.87 -49.53 24.15
CA ALA A 46 40.64 -48.33 24.95
C ALA A 46 41.94 -47.49 25.05
N ILE A 47 41.85 -46.22 24.68
CA ILE A 47 42.83 -45.20 25.06
C ILE A 47 42.01 -44.15 25.86
N ALA A 48 42.32 -44.07 27.15
CA ALA A 48 41.75 -43.08 28.06
C ALA A 48 42.29 -41.69 27.70
N THR A 49 41.40 -40.79 27.27
CA THR A 49 41.69 -39.38 27.22
C THR A 49 40.73 -38.66 28.16
N LYS A 50 41.32 -37.76 29.00
CA LYS A 50 40.59 -36.91 29.96
C LYS A 50 39.50 -36.10 29.31
N PRO A 51 38.38 -35.79 30.02
CA PRO A 51 37.35 -34.92 29.49
C PRO A 51 37.85 -33.46 29.40
N LEU A 52 37.82 -32.91 28.20
CA LEU A 52 37.83 -31.48 28.03
C LEU A 52 36.44 -30.95 28.49
N GLU A 53 36.41 -30.02 29.44
CA GLU A 53 35.21 -29.25 29.79
C GLU A 53 34.72 -28.50 28.53
N GLU A 54 33.67 -29.01 27.90
CA GLU A 54 32.88 -28.26 26.93
C GLU A 54 32.18 -27.13 27.67
N LYS A 55 32.68 -25.92 27.47
CA LYS A 55 31.89 -24.71 27.75
C LYS A 55 30.65 -24.78 26.86
N VAL A 56 29.53 -25.20 27.43
CA VAL A 56 28.20 -25.08 26.81
C VAL A 56 27.92 -23.61 26.59
N VAL A 57 28.25 -23.12 25.41
CA VAL A 57 27.72 -21.86 24.90
C VAL A 57 26.22 -22.13 24.70
N LYS A 58 25.39 -21.63 25.63
CA LYS A 58 23.94 -21.59 25.45
C LYS A 58 23.69 -20.76 24.19
N VAL A 59 23.54 -21.42 23.07
CA VAL A 59 22.88 -20.85 21.89
C VAL A 59 21.43 -20.65 22.29
N VAL A 60 21.08 -19.45 22.74
CA VAL A 60 19.69 -19.06 22.90
C VAL A 60 19.10 -19.06 21.51
N HIS A 61 18.36 -20.10 21.20
CA HIS A 61 17.56 -20.17 19.99
C HIS A 61 16.62 -18.95 19.99
N ARG A 62 16.81 -18.08 19.02
CA ARG A 62 16.12 -16.81 18.77
C ARG A 62 14.61 -16.95 18.47
N SER A 63 14.07 -18.17 18.60
CA SER A 63 12.69 -18.55 18.26
C SER A 63 11.65 -18.40 19.36
N GLU A 64 12.02 -17.93 20.58
CA GLU A 64 11.09 -17.91 21.73
C GLU A 64 10.56 -16.52 22.15
N LEU A 65 10.98 -15.45 21.50
CA LEU A 65 10.36 -14.14 21.70
C LEU A 65 9.07 -14.05 20.88
N LYS A 66 7.95 -14.43 21.48
CA LYS A 66 6.62 -14.15 20.90
C LYS A 66 6.50 -12.63 20.72
N PRO A 67 6.19 -12.13 19.52
CA PRO A 67 5.98 -10.72 19.29
C PRO A 67 4.82 -10.24 20.17
N LYS A 68 5.02 -9.13 20.86
CA LYS A 68 4.00 -8.52 21.71
C LYS A 68 3.25 -7.47 20.92
N ASN A 69 1.99 -7.74 20.60
CA ASN A 69 1.07 -6.69 20.17
C ASN A 69 0.57 -5.98 21.43
N SER A 70 0.70 -4.67 21.49
CA SER A 70 0.12 -3.86 22.55
C SER A 70 -0.58 -2.63 21.99
N VAL A 71 -1.69 -2.25 22.62
CA VAL A 71 -2.48 -1.07 22.27
C VAL A 71 -2.42 -0.09 23.45
N VAL A 72 -1.98 1.13 23.15
CA VAL A 72 -1.98 2.23 24.12
C VAL A 72 -3.21 3.09 23.87
N SER A 73 -4.14 3.11 24.81
CA SER A 73 -5.34 3.94 24.78
C SER A 73 -5.31 4.97 25.92
N ASN A 74 -6.01 6.10 25.74
CA ASN A 74 -6.18 7.11 26.77
C ASN A 74 -7.66 7.19 27.19
N PRO A 75 -8.12 6.44 28.19
CA PRO A 75 -9.53 6.35 28.57
C PRO A 75 -10.10 7.62 29.20
N LYS A 76 -9.27 8.63 29.46
CA LYS A 76 -9.67 9.89 30.12
C LYS A 76 -10.00 11.02 29.16
N ASN A 77 -9.72 10.87 27.85
CA ASN A 77 -10.00 11.90 26.85
C ASN A 77 -11.36 11.64 26.21
N LEU A 78 -12.35 12.48 26.50
CA LEU A 78 -13.67 12.49 25.86
C LEU A 78 -13.68 13.27 24.54
N VAL A 79 -12.59 13.99 24.22
CA VAL A 79 -12.43 14.75 23.00
C VAL A 79 -11.69 13.88 21.97
N PHE A 80 -12.22 13.87 20.74
CA PHE A 80 -11.56 13.17 19.64
C PHE A 80 -10.11 13.65 19.48
N SER A 81 -9.19 12.69 19.33
CA SER A 81 -7.80 12.95 18.99
C SER A 81 -7.16 11.76 18.28
N VAL A 82 -6.21 12.03 17.38
CA VAL A 82 -5.44 11.00 16.68
C VAL A 82 -4.37 10.40 17.59
N GLY A 83 -3.84 9.23 17.25
CA GLY A 83 -2.80 8.57 18.07
C GLY A 83 -1.60 9.47 18.37
N ALA A 84 -1.20 10.35 17.44
CA ALA A 84 -0.10 11.30 17.60
C ALA A 84 -0.29 12.28 18.78
N ASP A 85 -1.53 12.63 19.13
CA ASP A 85 -1.83 13.53 20.24
C ASP A 85 -1.55 12.90 21.63
N ASN A 86 -1.54 11.56 21.71
CA ASN A 86 -1.31 10.84 22.97
C ASN A 86 0.19 10.69 23.30
N PHE A 87 0.98 11.75 23.14
CA PHE A 87 2.43 11.72 23.38
C PHE A 87 2.80 11.19 24.77
N ASN A 88 2.06 11.57 25.80
CA ASN A 88 2.33 11.09 27.18
C ASN A 88 2.20 9.56 27.31
N GLY A 89 1.31 8.95 26.49
CA GLY A 89 1.10 7.51 26.47
C GLY A 89 2.27 6.72 25.87
N PHE A 90 3.04 7.32 24.97
CA PHE A 90 4.16 6.64 24.31
C PHE A 90 5.54 7.28 24.52
N SER A 91 5.62 8.46 25.11
CA SER A 91 6.91 9.19 25.33
C SER A 91 7.94 8.37 26.11
N LYS A 92 7.50 7.58 27.09
CA LYS A 92 8.40 6.71 27.87
C LYS A 92 9.07 5.64 27.00
N PHE A 93 8.38 5.17 25.96
CA PHE A 93 8.91 4.17 25.02
C PHE A 93 10.03 4.75 24.13
N LEU A 94 10.02 6.07 23.90
CA LEU A 94 11.01 6.77 23.08
C LEU A 94 12.22 7.27 23.88
N LYS A 95 12.14 7.26 25.23
CA LYS A 95 13.15 7.88 26.09
C LYS A 95 14.53 7.26 25.84
N SER A 96 15.54 8.10 25.59
CA SER A 96 16.95 7.76 25.35
C SER A 96 17.19 6.84 24.16
N LYS A 97 16.22 6.68 23.24
CA LYS A 97 16.35 5.86 22.05
C LYS A 97 16.56 6.71 20.81
N LYS A 98 17.26 6.16 19.82
CA LYS A 98 17.36 6.72 18.48
C LYS A 98 16.10 6.35 17.69
N VAL A 99 15.35 7.37 17.29
CA VAL A 99 14.01 7.23 16.69
C VAL A 99 14.04 7.65 15.23
N ALA A 100 13.40 6.88 14.37
CA ALA A 100 13.06 7.30 13.01
C ALA A 100 11.54 7.38 12.84
N VAL A 101 11.10 8.21 11.90
CA VAL A 101 9.67 8.42 11.63
C VAL A 101 9.38 8.16 10.15
N VAL A 102 8.40 7.29 9.88
CA VAL A 102 7.80 7.14 8.56
C VAL A 102 6.56 8.03 8.52
N THR A 103 6.59 9.09 7.73
CA THR A 103 5.50 10.08 7.71
C THR A 103 5.51 10.91 6.44
N ASN A 104 4.44 11.68 6.23
CA ASN A 104 4.31 12.68 5.17
C ASN A 104 3.57 13.93 5.69
N GLN A 105 3.03 14.76 4.80
CA GLN A 105 2.28 15.97 5.15
C GLN A 105 1.04 15.71 6.03
N THR A 106 0.52 14.49 6.04
CA THR A 106 -0.66 14.13 6.86
C THR A 106 -0.32 13.80 8.31
N GLY A 107 0.97 13.61 8.63
CA GLY A 107 1.48 13.37 9.97
C GLY A 107 1.42 14.62 10.83
N ILE A 108 0.21 15.05 11.22
CA ILE A 108 -0.05 16.22 12.04
C ILE A 108 -0.82 15.87 13.29
N LEU A 109 -0.62 16.65 14.35
CA LEU A 109 -1.41 16.64 15.58
C LEU A 109 -2.72 17.44 15.38
N SER A 110 -3.66 17.32 16.30
CA SER A 110 -4.95 18.04 16.25
C SER A 110 -4.79 19.59 16.26
N ASN A 111 -3.65 20.11 16.68
CA ASN A 111 -3.31 21.55 16.60
C ASN A 111 -2.64 21.94 15.27
N ASN A 112 -2.67 21.09 14.26
CA ASN A 112 -2.02 21.25 12.95
C ASN A 112 -0.48 21.30 12.97
N MET A 113 0.16 20.98 14.08
CA MET A 113 1.62 20.85 14.13
C MET A 113 2.08 19.56 13.49
N ASN A 114 3.09 19.62 12.62
CA ASN A 114 3.69 18.40 12.06
C ASN A 114 4.33 17.56 13.15
N LEU A 115 4.14 16.23 13.12
CA LEU A 115 4.64 15.31 14.14
C LEU A 115 6.16 15.41 14.31
N VAL A 116 6.93 15.52 13.23
CA VAL A 116 8.40 15.63 13.29
C VAL A 116 8.80 16.90 14.04
N ASP A 117 8.18 18.04 13.71
CA ASP A 117 8.43 19.32 14.39
C ASP A 117 8.10 19.23 15.89
N PHE A 118 6.99 18.57 16.22
CA PHE A 118 6.57 18.34 17.60
C PHE A 118 7.56 17.47 18.38
N LEU A 119 7.99 16.35 17.79
CA LEU A 119 8.93 15.43 18.44
C LEU A 119 10.31 16.08 18.68
N VAL A 120 10.79 16.89 17.71
CA VAL A 120 12.00 17.70 17.88
C VAL A 120 11.84 18.69 19.05
N ALA A 121 10.72 19.42 19.11
CA ALA A 121 10.41 20.36 20.19
C ALA A 121 10.30 19.65 21.57
N LYS A 122 9.96 18.36 21.58
CA LYS A 122 9.94 17.51 22.79
C LYS A 122 11.29 16.87 23.12
N ASN A 123 12.37 17.22 22.42
CA ASN A 123 13.73 16.67 22.57
C ASN A 123 13.78 15.14 22.39
N VAL A 124 12.93 14.58 21.52
CA VAL A 124 13.06 13.20 21.08
C VAL A 124 14.28 13.10 20.16
N ASN A 125 15.14 12.10 20.37
CA ASN A 125 16.33 11.88 19.56
C ASN A 125 15.96 11.31 18.18
N LEU A 126 15.42 12.17 17.30
CA LEU A 126 15.10 11.82 15.91
C LEU A 126 16.39 11.76 15.08
N THR A 127 16.58 10.66 14.35
CA THR A 127 17.77 10.44 13.51
C THR A 127 17.47 10.71 12.04
N LYS A 128 16.29 10.32 11.55
CA LYS A 128 15.90 10.48 10.15
C LYS A 128 14.39 10.34 9.93
N ILE A 129 13.96 10.73 8.74
CA ILE A 129 12.57 10.64 8.26
C ILE A 129 12.56 9.70 7.06
N PHE A 130 11.61 8.77 7.01
CA PHE A 130 11.29 7.99 5.82
C PHE A 130 10.02 8.57 5.20
N ALA A 131 10.09 8.93 3.92
CA ALA A 131 9.00 9.56 3.20
C ALA A 131 8.41 8.62 2.13
N PRO A 132 7.10 8.33 2.17
CA PRO A 132 6.43 7.53 1.14
C PRO A 132 6.20 8.35 -0.13
N GLU A 133 5.38 7.82 -1.04
CA GLU A 133 4.85 8.55 -2.21
C GLU A 133 4.36 9.95 -1.82
N HIS A 134 4.52 10.92 -2.67
CA HIS A 134 4.31 12.36 -2.48
C HIS A 134 5.33 13.08 -1.58
N GLY A 135 6.28 12.37 -0.96
CA GLY A 135 7.36 12.97 -0.15
C GLY A 135 6.92 13.45 1.24
N PHE A 136 7.88 13.90 2.03
CA PHE A 136 7.63 14.29 3.42
C PHE A 136 6.69 15.50 3.56
N ARG A 137 6.83 16.52 2.70
CA ARG A 137 6.00 17.73 2.73
C ARG A 137 4.85 17.71 1.71
N GLY A 138 4.63 16.59 1.00
CA GLY A 138 3.49 16.39 0.11
C GLY A 138 3.54 17.21 -1.19
N THR A 139 4.72 17.48 -1.71
CA THR A 139 4.92 18.35 -2.88
C THR A 139 5.10 17.62 -4.20
N ALA A 140 5.20 16.29 -4.19
CA ALA A 140 5.40 15.50 -5.40
C ALA A 140 4.09 14.93 -5.97
N ASP A 141 4.02 14.82 -7.30
CA ASP A 141 2.90 14.20 -8.01
C ASP A 141 2.78 12.70 -7.73
N ALA A 142 1.62 12.11 -8.04
CA ALA A 142 1.46 10.65 -8.03
C ALA A 142 2.41 10.02 -9.06
N GLY A 143 3.21 9.04 -8.60
CA GLY A 143 4.22 8.38 -9.44
C GLY A 143 5.53 9.17 -9.62
N GLU A 144 5.64 10.39 -9.09
CA GLU A 144 6.88 11.16 -9.14
C GLU A 144 7.95 10.59 -8.20
N LEU A 145 9.19 10.44 -8.71
CA LEU A 145 10.31 9.95 -7.90
C LEU A 145 10.63 10.93 -6.77
N ILE A 146 10.62 10.41 -5.54
CA ILE A 146 11.05 11.13 -4.34
C ILE A 146 12.54 10.85 -4.15
N VAL A 147 13.36 11.90 -4.09
CA VAL A 147 14.81 11.79 -3.89
C VAL A 147 15.14 11.94 -2.41
N ASP A 148 16.19 11.25 -1.97
CA ASP A 148 16.77 11.44 -0.66
C ASP A 148 17.26 12.88 -0.49
N GLY A 149 17.14 13.42 0.72
CA GLY A 149 17.48 14.81 1.00
C GLY A 149 17.54 15.13 2.49
N LYS A 150 17.36 16.41 2.81
CA LYS A 150 17.22 16.88 4.20
C LYS A 150 16.00 17.76 4.34
N ASP A 151 15.30 17.63 5.45
CA ASP A 151 14.21 18.55 5.77
C ASP A 151 14.75 19.95 6.07
N VAL A 152 14.23 20.94 5.37
CA VAL A 152 14.69 22.32 5.47
C VAL A 152 14.52 22.95 6.84
N LYS A 153 13.56 22.46 7.64
CA LYS A 153 13.24 23.02 8.96
C LYS A 153 14.05 22.37 10.08
N THR A 154 14.19 21.03 10.06
CA THR A 154 14.81 20.27 11.13
C THR A 154 16.23 19.80 10.80
N ASN A 155 16.65 19.95 9.53
CA ASN A 155 17.89 19.42 8.96
C ASN A 155 18.04 17.88 9.07
N LEU A 156 16.96 17.17 9.42
CA LEU A 156 16.96 15.70 9.48
C LEU A 156 17.08 15.10 8.08
N PRO A 157 17.84 14.02 7.92
CA PRO A 157 17.87 13.26 6.68
C PRO A 157 16.48 12.73 6.32
N ILE A 158 16.10 12.87 5.05
CA ILE A 158 14.89 12.28 4.47
C ILE A 158 15.33 11.13 3.54
N ILE A 159 14.78 9.95 3.74
CA ILE A 159 14.99 8.77 2.92
C ILE A 159 13.68 8.47 2.20
N SER A 160 13.74 8.36 0.88
CA SER A 160 12.58 8.00 0.06
C SER A 160 12.23 6.52 0.22
N LEU A 161 10.94 6.23 0.42
CA LEU A 161 10.33 4.89 0.35
C LEU A 161 9.46 4.75 -0.89
N TYR A 162 9.91 5.32 -2.02
CA TYR A 162 9.18 5.27 -3.28
C TYR A 162 10.10 4.89 -4.46
N GLY A 163 9.52 4.50 -5.60
CA GLY A 163 10.30 4.00 -6.73
C GLY A 163 10.93 2.65 -6.45
N ASP A 164 12.23 2.55 -6.53
CA ASP A 164 12.98 1.29 -6.33
C ASP A 164 13.28 0.98 -4.85
N ASN A 165 13.14 1.96 -3.96
CA ASN A 165 13.42 1.83 -2.52
C ASN A 165 12.13 1.80 -1.68
N LYS A 166 11.20 0.88 -1.97
CA LYS A 166 9.92 0.79 -1.26
C LYS A 166 10.04 0.23 0.17
N LYS A 167 11.06 -0.56 0.43
CA LYS A 167 11.35 -1.17 1.72
C LYS A 167 12.63 -0.58 2.30
N PRO A 168 12.64 -0.10 3.57
CA PRO A 168 13.87 0.35 4.20
C PRO A 168 14.95 -0.73 4.14
N LYS A 169 16.16 -0.37 3.72
CA LYS A 169 17.32 -1.27 3.70
C LYS A 169 17.95 -1.36 5.09
N SER A 170 18.59 -2.49 5.41
CA SER A 170 19.23 -2.66 6.72
C SER A 170 20.26 -1.58 7.04
N GLU A 171 21.01 -1.11 6.03
CA GLU A 171 22.00 -0.02 6.21
C GLU A 171 21.33 1.31 6.60
N GLN A 172 20.09 1.53 6.15
CA GLN A 172 19.30 2.72 6.50
C GLN A 172 18.73 2.63 7.92
N LEU A 173 18.73 1.44 8.54
CA LEU A 173 18.17 1.13 9.84
C LEU A 173 19.21 0.93 10.95
N ASN A 174 20.51 0.85 10.64
CA ASN A 174 21.59 0.47 11.57
C ASN A 174 21.66 1.34 12.86
N ASP A 175 21.22 2.58 12.81
CA ASP A 175 21.27 3.55 13.89
C ASP A 175 19.87 3.83 14.52
N ILE A 176 18.89 2.94 14.28
CA ILE A 176 17.51 3.12 14.73
C ILE A 176 17.18 2.07 15.79
N GLU A 177 16.61 2.52 16.90
CA GLU A 177 16.16 1.68 18.00
C GLU A 177 14.63 1.63 18.12
N VAL A 178 13.91 2.58 17.47
CA VAL A 178 12.44 2.63 17.41
C VAL A 178 12.04 3.25 16.07
N MET A 179 11.08 2.63 15.40
CA MET A 179 10.41 3.19 14.23
C MET A 179 9.03 3.70 14.62
N ILE A 180 8.70 4.94 14.27
CA ILE A 180 7.34 5.48 14.35
C ILE A 180 6.74 5.46 12.95
N PHE A 181 5.48 5.05 12.81
CA PHE A 181 4.70 5.15 11.58
C PHE A 181 3.48 6.05 11.84
N ASP A 182 3.35 7.15 11.08
CA ASP A 182 2.28 8.12 11.21
C ASP A 182 1.89 8.69 9.85
N ILE A 183 0.93 8.05 9.19
CA ILE A 183 0.43 8.44 7.87
C ILE A 183 -1.08 8.24 7.83
N GLN A 184 -1.83 9.19 7.25
CA GLN A 184 -3.26 9.09 7.01
C GLN A 184 -3.55 8.20 5.80
N ASP A 185 -4.27 7.12 6.02
CA ASP A 185 -4.83 6.26 4.96
C ASP A 185 -6.28 6.67 4.62
N VAL A 186 -6.81 6.20 3.49
CA VAL A 186 -8.18 6.47 3.03
C VAL A 186 -9.07 5.23 2.98
N GLY A 187 -8.57 4.07 3.41
CA GLY A 187 -9.34 2.83 3.53
C GLY A 187 -9.58 2.09 2.21
N ALA A 188 -8.84 2.41 1.16
CA ALA A 188 -8.91 1.73 -0.13
C ALA A 188 -7.63 0.93 -0.40
N ARG A 189 -7.75 -0.36 -0.75
CA ARG A 189 -6.63 -1.31 -0.91
C ARG A 189 -5.52 -0.80 -1.81
N PHE A 190 -5.84 -0.13 -2.90
CA PHE A 190 -4.87 0.37 -3.87
C PHE A 190 -4.25 1.72 -3.49
N TYR A 191 -4.66 2.32 -2.36
CA TYR A 191 -3.99 3.48 -1.79
C TYR A 191 -2.76 3.02 -1.03
N THR A 192 -1.56 3.34 -1.53
CA THR A 192 -0.33 2.57 -1.29
C THR A 192 0.30 2.69 0.10
N TYR A 193 -0.25 3.51 1.01
CA TYR A 193 0.33 3.66 2.34
C TYR A 193 0.24 2.40 3.21
N ILE A 194 -0.78 1.55 3.01
CA ILE A 194 -0.83 0.24 3.65
C ILE A 194 0.26 -0.70 3.13
N SER A 195 0.69 -0.55 1.87
CA SER A 195 1.83 -1.30 1.31
C SER A 195 3.16 -0.76 1.83
N THR A 196 3.29 0.55 2.01
CA THR A 196 4.43 1.15 2.70
C THR A 196 4.54 0.65 4.13
N LEU A 197 3.41 0.60 4.87
CA LEU A 197 3.35 0.03 6.23
C LEU A 197 3.87 -1.41 6.25
N HIS A 198 3.42 -2.27 5.33
CA HIS A 198 3.88 -3.66 5.23
C HIS A 198 5.41 -3.72 5.11
N TYR A 199 6.00 -2.99 4.18
CA TYR A 199 7.45 -3.03 3.96
C TYR A 199 8.25 -2.45 5.14
N VAL A 200 7.72 -1.42 5.81
CA VAL A 200 8.34 -0.88 7.03
C VAL A 200 8.28 -1.90 8.17
N MET A 201 7.11 -2.53 8.38
CA MET A 201 6.96 -3.58 9.40
C MET A 201 7.89 -4.76 9.13
N GLU A 202 8.02 -5.19 7.87
CA GLU A 202 8.90 -6.27 7.47
C GLU A 202 10.37 -5.92 7.71
N ALA A 203 10.82 -4.73 7.32
CA ALA A 203 12.16 -4.25 7.56
C ALA A 203 12.47 -4.13 9.07
N CYS A 204 11.53 -3.66 9.87
CA CYS A 204 11.65 -3.58 11.33
C CYS A 204 11.77 -4.97 11.95
N ALA A 205 10.94 -5.94 11.51
CA ALA A 205 11.00 -7.31 12.00
C ALA A 205 12.34 -8.00 11.68
N GLU A 206 12.85 -7.82 10.46
CA GLU A 206 14.14 -8.38 10.02
C GLU A 206 15.33 -7.80 10.79
N ASN A 207 15.22 -6.56 11.28
CA ASN A 207 16.29 -5.86 12.03
C ASN A 207 16.03 -5.79 13.53
N ASN A 208 14.97 -6.44 14.05
CA ASN A 208 14.56 -6.42 15.47
C ASN A 208 14.31 -5.01 16.03
N ILE A 209 13.75 -4.13 15.23
CA ILE A 209 13.39 -2.78 15.62
C ILE A 209 11.89 -2.76 15.96
N PRO A 210 11.49 -2.35 17.17
CA PRO A 210 10.08 -2.17 17.49
C PRO A 210 9.48 -1.04 16.67
N ILE A 211 8.23 -1.23 16.25
CA ILE A 211 7.47 -0.24 15.50
C ILE A 211 6.26 0.26 16.31
N LEU A 212 6.11 1.57 16.34
CA LEU A 212 5.01 2.29 16.95
C LEU A 212 4.15 2.92 15.88
N VAL A 213 2.92 2.43 15.69
CA VAL A 213 1.95 3.00 14.75
C VAL A 213 1.05 3.98 15.51
N LEU A 214 1.10 5.24 15.12
CA LEU A 214 0.20 6.28 15.62
C LEU A 214 -1.06 6.26 14.76
N ASP A 215 -2.14 5.71 15.32
CA ASP A 215 -3.35 5.42 14.54
C ASP A 215 -4.13 6.68 14.17
N ARG A 216 -4.82 6.58 13.02
CA ARG A 216 -5.65 7.65 12.44
C ARG A 216 -6.99 7.10 11.96
N PRO A 217 -8.07 7.90 12.03
CA PRO A 217 -9.36 7.48 11.51
C PRO A 217 -9.33 7.11 10.04
N ASN A 218 -10.15 6.14 9.67
CA ASN A 218 -10.40 5.83 8.26
C ASN A 218 -11.67 6.56 7.81
N PRO A 219 -11.61 7.50 6.83
CA PRO A 219 -12.77 8.24 6.36
C PRO A 219 -13.83 7.34 5.65
N ASN A 220 -13.42 6.14 5.20
CA ASN A 220 -14.29 5.09 4.67
C ASN A 220 -14.43 3.90 5.63
N GLY A 221 -14.23 4.10 6.95
CA GLY A 221 -14.14 3.05 7.96
C GLY A 221 -15.38 2.18 8.11
N THR A 222 -16.56 2.68 7.76
CA THR A 222 -17.84 1.94 7.81
C THR A 222 -18.01 0.96 6.64
N ILE A 223 -17.26 1.11 5.55
CA ILE A 223 -17.48 0.39 4.30
C ILE A 223 -16.52 -0.79 4.18
N VAL A 224 -17.07 -1.98 3.95
CA VAL A 224 -16.31 -3.19 3.58
C VAL A 224 -16.94 -3.76 2.33
N ASP A 225 -16.28 -3.57 1.19
CA ASP A 225 -16.88 -3.89 -0.11
C ASP A 225 -15.83 -4.04 -1.23
N GLY A 226 -16.23 -4.71 -2.31
CA GLY A 226 -15.42 -4.93 -3.50
C GLY A 226 -14.74 -6.29 -3.52
N PRO A 227 -14.16 -6.68 -4.67
CA PRO A 227 -13.49 -7.97 -4.81
C PRO A 227 -12.31 -8.07 -3.85
N VAL A 228 -12.17 -9.23 -3.20
CA VAL A 228 -10.99 -9.60 -2.42
C VAL A 228 -9.85 -9.91 -3.37
N LEU A 229 -8.64 -9.45 -3.04
CA LEU A 229 -7.45 -9.70 -3.84
C LEU A 229 -7.08 -11.19 -3.82
N GLU A 230 -6.93 -11.78 -5.00
CA GLU A 230 -6.37 -13.11 -5.19
C GLU A 230 -4.82 -13.02 -5.14
N PRO A 231 -4.13 -13.91 -4.39
CA PRO A 231 -2.68 -13.76 -4.11
C PRO A 231 -1.78 -13.64 -5.34
N GLU A 232 -2.16 -14.24 -6.46
CA GLU A 232 -1.41 -14.16 -7.72
C GLU A 232 -1.39 -12.76 -8.35
N PHE A 233 -2.31 -11.88 -7.94
CA PHE A 233 -2.35 -10.47 -8.39
C PHE A 233 -1.73 -9.51 -7.40
N SER A 234 -1.04 -10.03 -6.37
CA SER A 234 -0.35 -9.19 -5.39
C SER A 234 0.64 -8.25 -6.05
N SER A 235 0.59 -7.00 -5.64
CA SER A 235 1.44 -5.91 -6.15
C SER A 235 1.52 -4.78 -5.12
N PHE A 236 2.28 -3.72 -5.41
CA PHE A 236 2.33 -2.55 -4.51
C PHE A 236 0.99 -1.84 -4.35
N VAL A 237 0.07 -1.95 -5.33
CA VAL A 237 -1.30 -1.42 -5.24
C VAL A 237 -2.31 -2.42 -4.65
N GLY A 238 -1.83 -3.49 -4.03
CA GLY A 238 -2.65 -4.51 -3.36
C GLY A 238 -1.79 -5.69 -2.95
N MET A 239 -1.37 -5.76 -1.68
CA MET A 239 -0.43 -6.80 -1.21
C MET A 239 -1.13 -7.98 -0.57
N HIS A 240 -2.27 -7.78 0.07
CA HIS A 240 -2.91 -8.76 0.93
C HIS A 240 -4.30 -9.14 0.45
N PRO A 241 -4.81 -10.35 0.81
CA PRO A 241 -6.13 -10.84 0.41
C PRO A 241 -7.25 -10.13 1.19
N ILE A 242 -7.47 -8.86 0.85
CA ILE A 242 -8.49 -7.99 1.43
C ILE A 242 -9.38 -7.39 0.33
N PRO A 243 -10.62 -6.96 0.63
CA PRO A 243 -11.47 -6.27 -0.32
C PRO A 243 -10.93 -4.87 -0.66
N VAL A 244 -11.47 -4.26 -1.71
CA VAL A 244 -11.09 -2.91 -2.13
C VAL A 244 -11.30 -1.89 -1.00
N LEU A 245 -12.46 -1.88 -0.38
CA LEU A 245 -12.75 -1.12 0.84
C LEU A 245 -12.68 -2.07 2.03
N HIS A 246 -11.69 -1.91 2.88
CA HIS A 246 -11.41 -2.86 3.97
C HIS A 246 -11.99 -2.44 5.33
N GLY A 247 -12.40 -1.18 5.47
CA GLY A 247 -13.06 -0.67 6.68
C GLY A 247 -12.20 -0.73 7.96
N MET A 248 -10.87 -0.64 7.86
CA MET A 248 -9.95 -0.69 9.00
C MET A 248 -9.13 0.61 9.06
N THR A 249 -8.74 1.02 10.26
CA THR A 249 -7.70 2.05 10.44
C THR A 249 -6.32 1.49 10.11
N ILE A 250 -5.33 2.37 9.98
CA ILE A 250 -3.93 1.95 9.70
C ILE A 250 -3.37 1.09 10.84
N GLY A 251 -3.73 1.40 12.11
CA GLY A 251 -3.33 0.62 13.27
C GLY A 251 -3.98 -0.75 13.33
N GLU A 252 -5.27 -0.84 13.05
CA GLU A 252 -5.98 -2.13 12.92
C GLU A 252 -5.39 -2.98 11.81
N TYR A 253 -5.05 -2.35 10.68
CA TYR A 253 -4.45 -3.04 9.55
C TYR A 253 -3.03 -3.56 9.88
N ALA A 254 -2.23 -2.78 10.62
CA ALA A 254 -0.93 -3.24 11.13
C ALA A 254 -1.07 -4.48 12.02
N GLN A 255 -2.07 -4.52 12.90
CA GLN A 255 -2.35 -5.71 13.72
C GLN A 255 -2.71 -6.92 12.87
N MET A 256 -3.49 -6.73 11.79
CA MET A 256 -3.87 -7.81 10.88
C MET A 256 -2.65 -8.33 10.12
N ILE A 257 -1.81 -7.47 9.54
CA ILE A 257 -0.56 -7.87 8.88
C ILE A 257 0.27 -8.77 9.81
N ASN A 258 0.44 -8.33 11.04
CA ASN A 258 1.25 -9.04 12.04
C ASN A 258 0.59 -10.35 12.50
N GLY A 259 -0.71 -10.31 12.78
CA GLY A 259 -1.48 -11.45 13.30
C GLY A 259 -1.72 -12.57 12.29
N GLU A 260 -2.00 -12.20 11.04
CA GLU A 260 -2.15 -13.17 9.93
C GLU A 260 -0.80 -13.59 9.33
N LYS A 261 0.33 -13.09 9.87
CA LYS A 261 1.71 -13.44 9.47
C LYS A 261 1.99 -13.17 7.98
N TRP A 262 1.50 -12.04 7.48
CA TRP A 262 1.64 -11.67 6.08
C TRP A 262 3.02 -11.12 5.70
N LEU A 263 3.89 -10.85 6.67
CA LEU A 263 5.28 -10.48 6.40
C LEU A 263 6.05 -11.68 5.85
N LYS A 264 7.13 -11.41 5.11
CA LYS A 264 7.95 -12.44 4.47
C LYS A 264 8.34 -13.54 5.44
N ASN A 265 8.21 -14.78 5.02
CA ASN A 265 8.47 -15.99 5.82
C ASN A 265 7.61 -16.09 7.11
N GLY A 266 6.50 -15.36 7.19
CA GLY A 266 5.63 -15.36 8.37
C GLY A 266 6.25 -14.72 9.61
N ILE A 267 7.32 -13.93 9.47
CA ILE A 267 7.90 -13.19 10.59
C ILE A 267 6.89 -12.19 11.14
N GLN A 268 7.07 -11.82 12.40
CA GLN A 268 6.22 -10.83 13.07
C GLN A 268 7.11 -9.74 13.67
N CYS A 269 6.66 -8.51 13.65
CA CYS A 269 7.37 -7.39 14.29
C CYS A 269 6.89 -7.16 15.73
N ASP A 270 7.73 -6.53 16.55
CA ASP A 270 7.32 -5.97 17.85
C ASP A 270 6.50 -4.69 17.58
N LEU A 271 5.16 -4.84 17.58
CA LEU A 271 4.20 -3.84 17.16
C LEU A 271 3.47 -3.23 18.34
N GLN A 272 3.49 -1.91 18.42
CA GLN A 272 2.66 -1.15 19.33
C GLN A 272 1.75 -0.19 18.56
N ILE A 273 0.48 -0.09 18.97
CA ILE A 273 -0.50 0.83 18.39
C ILE A 273 -0.86 1.89 19.42
N VAL A 274 -0.76 3.14 19.05
CA VAL A 274 -1.31 4.26 19.81
C VAL A 274 -2.65 4.63 19.22
N ALA A 275 -3.71 4.19 19.87
CA ALA A 275 -5.07 4.36 19.38
C ALA A 275 -5.52 5.82 19.38
N CYS A 276 -6.46 6.16 18.48
CA CYS A 276 -7.24 7.38 18.54
C CYS A 276 -8.08 7.40 19.83
N SER A 277 -8.29 8.59 20.41
CA SER A 277 -9.21 8.76 21.53
C SER A 277 -10.57 9.24 21.05
N ALA A 278 -11.64 8.78 21.70
CA ALA A 278 -13.02 9.16 21.38
C ALA A 278 -13.38 9.03 19.88
N TYR A 279 -12.81 8.05 19.21
CA TYR A 279 -13.15 7.69 17.84
C TYR A 279 -14.05 6.47 17.83
N ALA A 280 -15.17 6.56 17.13
CA ALA A 280 -16.02 5.44 16.73
C ALA A 280 -16.00 5.31 15.22
N ARG A 281 -16.10 4.08 14.72
CA ARG A 281 -15.97 3.76 13.29
C ARG A 281 -16.99 4.47 12.40
N ASP A 282 -18.18 4.69 12.92
CA ASP A 282 -19.30 5.39 12.26
C ASP A 282 -19.22 6.92 12.37
N SER A 283 -18.24 7.45 13.14
CA SER A 283 -18.06 8.89 13.26
C SER A 283 -17.60 9.48 11.93
N PHE A 284 -18.28 10.53 11.50
CA PHE A 284 -17.80 11.32 10.35
C PHE A 284 -16.46 11.96 10.66
N TYR A 285 -15.49 11.77 9.77
CA TYR A 285 -14.17 12.34 9.90
C TYR A 285 -13.73 12.96 8.58
N SER A 286 -13.61 14.28 8.56
CA SER A 286 -13.07 15.03 7.43
C SER A 286 -11.57 15.25 7.62
N LEU A 287 -10.77 15.01 6.59
CA LEU A 287 -9.33 15.16 6.65
C LEU A 287 -8.95 16.64 6.56
N THR A 288 -8.23 17.14 7.57
CA THR A 288 -7.75 18.53 7.60
C THR A 288 -6.62 18.78 6.59
N VAL A 289 -5.90 17.74 6.19
CA VAL A 289 -4.84 17.78 5.18
C VAL A 289 -5.17 16.78 4.08
N LYS A 290 -5.06 17.21 2.84
CA LYS A 290 -5.22 16.35 1.67
C LYS A 290 -4.26 15.15 1.74
N PRO A 291 -4.76 13.90 1.68
CA PRO A 291 -3.91 12.72 1.76
C PRO A 291 -3.05 12.55 0.50
N SER A 292 -3.50 13.10 -0.62
CA SER A 292 -2.80 13.17 -1.90
C SER A 292 -3.15 14.48 -2.61
N PRO A 293 -2.28 15.02 -3.48
CA PRO A 293 -2.61 16.16 -4.33
C PRO A 293 -3.88 15.94 -5.17
N ASN A 294 -4.20 14.68 -5.50
CA ASN A 294 -5.36 14.32 -6.30
C ASN A 294 -6.60 13.88 -5.50
N LEU A 295 -6.58 13.98 -4.18
CA LEU A 295 -7.75 13.76 -3.30
C LEU A 295 -8.04 15.05 -2.53
N PRO A 296 -8.65 16.06 -3.18
CA PRO A 296 -8.72 17.41 -2.64
C PRO A 296 -9.72 17.60 -1.49
N ASN A 297 -10.71 16.71 -1.35
CA ASN A 297 -11.79 16.85 -0.39
C ASN A 297 -12.46 15.48 -0.05
N ASP A 298 -13.42 15.49 0.86
CA ASP A 298 -14.14 14.29 1.31
C ASP A 298 -14.92 13.60 0.19
N GLN A 299 -15.44 14.34 -0.79
CA GLN A 299 -16.15 13.78 -1.94
C GLN A 299 -15.19 12.94 -2.80
N ALA A 300 -14.01 13.47 -3.12
CA ALA A 300 -13.00 12.74 -3.86
C ALA A 300 -12.53 11.48 -3.11
N ILE A 301 -12.35 11.57 -1.79
CA ILE A 301 -11.93 10.45 -0.92
C ILE A 301 -13.01 9.36 -0.89
N ASN A 302 -14.30 9.73 -0.80
CA ASN A 302 -15.40 8.79 -0.80
C ASN A 302 -15.57 8.09 -2.17
N LEU A 303 -15.44 8.83 -3.27
CA LEU A 303 -15.56 8.29 -4.63
C LEU A 303 -14.31 7.53 -5.10
N TYR A 304 -13.16 7.74 -4.46
CA TYR A 304 -11.87 7.20 -4.88
C TYR A 304 -11.90 5.69 -5.13
N ALA A 305 -12.49 4.92 -4.21
CA ALA A 305 -12.54 3.47 -4.34
C ALA A 305 -13.31 3.01 -5.59
N SER A 306 -14.36 3.73 -5.98
CA SER A 306 -15.17 3.42 -7.17
C SER A 306 -14.52 3.90 -8.46
N LEU A 307 -13.90 5.09 -8.44
CA LEU A 307 -13.36 5.73 -9.66
C LEU A 307 -11.93 5.30 -9.99
N CYS A 308 -11.15 4.83 -9.00
CA CYS A 308 -9.76 4.44 -9.23
C CYS A 308 -9.63 3.27 -10.23
N PHE A 309 -10.63 2.42 -10.41
CA PHE A 309 -10.65 1.41 -11.45
C PHE A 309 -10.46 1.97 -12.86
N PHE A 310 -10.91 3.20 -13.11
CA PHE A 310 -10.74 3.85 -14.40
C PHE A 310 -9.26 4.09 -14.77
N GLU A 311 -8.34 4.14 -13.82
CA GLU A 311 -6.90 4.22 -14.10
C GLU A 311 -6.37 2.94 -14.79
N GLY A 312 -7.14 1.85 -14.71
CA GLY A 312 -6.94 0.62 -15.49
C GLY A 312 -7.72 0.57 -16.80
N THR A 313 -8.22 1.70 -17.30
CA THR A 313 -9.03 1.81 -18.53
C THR A 313 -8.58 2.96 -19.41
N ASN A 314 -9.37 3.24 -20.46
CA ASN A 314 -9.20 4.41 -21.33
C ASN A 314 -10.05 5.62 -20.85
N VAL A 315 -10.38 5.73 -19.58
CA VAL A 315 -11.18 6.81 -18.99
C VAL A 315 -10.35 7.61 -17.99
N SER A 316 -10.38 8.94 -18.10
CA SER A 316 -9.77 9.85 -17.12
C SER A 316 -10.65 9.99 -15.88
N VAL A 317 -10.05 10.10 -14.71
CA VAL A 317 -10.70 10.41 -13.42
C VAL A 317 -10.57 11.89 -13.03
N GLY A 318 -10.46 12.78 -14.01
CA GLY A 318 -10.35 14.21 -13.79
C GLY A 318 -8.99 14.69 -13.30
N ARG A 319 -7.92 13.87 -13.36
CA ARG A 319 -6.57 14.37 -13.13
C ARG A 319 -6.25 15.49 -14.13
N GLY A 320 -5.61 16.56 -13.67
CA GLY A 320 -5.40 17.76 -14.47
C GLY A 320 -6.62 18.70 -14.50
N THR A 321 -7.57 18.54 -13.59
CA THR A 321 -8.67 19.47 -13.30
C THR A 321 -8.72 19.78 -11.80
N ASP A 322 -9.64 20.62 -11.33
CA ASP A 322 -9.89 20.86 -9.90
C ASP A 322 -10.88 19.85 -9.28
N LEU A 323 -11.38 18.90 -10.08
CA LEU A 323 -12.37 17.90 -9.66
C LEU A 323 -11.83 16.46 -9.75
N GLN A 324 -10.55 16.26 -9.40
CA GLN A 324 -9.92 14.94 -9.39
C GLN A 324 -10.74 13.96 -8.55
N PHE A 325 -10.97 12.75 -9.11
CA PHE A 325 -11.80 11.68 -8.50
C PHE A 325 -13.22 12.12 -8.11
N GLN A 326 -13.73 13.17 -8.76
CA GLN A 326 -15.12 13.64 -8.64
C GLN A 326 -15.82 13.71 -9.99
N ILE A 327 -15.07 13.53 -11.07
CA ILE A 327 -15.54 13.43 -12.45
C ILE A 327 -14.83 12.27 -13.13
N PHE A 328 -15.44 11.74 -14.17
CA PHE A 328 -14.75 10.83 -15.09
C PHE A 328 -15.18 11.10 -16.53
N GLY A 329 -14.32 10.76 -17.47
CA GLY A 329 -14.64 10.95 -18.90
C GLY A 329 -13.50 10.56 -19.81
N SER A 330 -13.82 10.44 -21.10
CA SER A 330 -12.91 10.02 -22.13
C SER A 330 -13.29 10.61 -23.48
N PRO A 331 -12.34 10.80 -24.42
CA PRO A 331 -12.67 11.13 -25.82
C PRO A 331 -13.46 10.03 -26.55
N PHE A 332 -13.55 8.82 -25.96
CA PHE A 332 -14.19 7.65 -26.56
C PHE A 332 -15.63 7.41 -26.05
N LEU A 333 -16.08 8.20 -25.07
CA LEU A 333 -17.45 8.16 -24.58
C LEU A 333 -18.36 9.10 -25.38
N PRO A 334 -19.69 8.89 -25.37
CA PRO A 334 -20.66 9.77 -26.02
C PRO A 334 -20.58 11.22 -25.49
N ASN A 335 -20.78 12.18 -26.41
CA ASN A 335 -20.91 13.60 -26.03
C ASN A 335 -22.35 13.90 -25.63
N ASP A 336 -22.72 13.52 -24.40
CA ASP A 336 -24.09 13.72 -23.92
C ASP A 336 -24.26 15.05 -23.16
N ASN A 337 -23.84 15.12 -21.87
CA ASN A 337 -24.22 16.23 -21.00
C ASN A 337 -23.06 16.88 -20.26
N PHE A 338 -21.86 16.29 -20.24
CA PHE A 338 -20.73 16.78 -19.50
C PHE A 338 -19.43 16.59 -20.25
N CYS A 339 -18.62 17.66 -20.29
CA CYS A 339 -17.31 17.66 -20.92
C CYS A 339 -16.31 18.41 -20.02
N PHE A 340 -15.06 17.92 -20.02
CA PHE A 340 -13.93 18.62 -19.41
C PHE A 340 -12.65 18.42 -20.23
N ILE A 341 -11.69 19.32 -20.05
CA ILE A 341 -10.39 19.26 -20.73
C ILE A 341 -9.30 19.20 -19.68
N PRO A 342 -8.60 18.06 -19.50
CA PRO A 342 -7.45 17.96 -18.60
C PRO A 342 -6.33 18.90 -19.03
N LYS A 343 -5.68 19.57 -18.08
CA LYS A 343 -4.49 20.39 -18.27
C LYS A 343 -3.49 20.12 -17.16
N PRO A 344 -2.17 20.27 -17.39
CA PRO A 344 -1.18 20.12 -16.35
C PRO A 344 -1.49 21.04 -15.15
N ASN A 345 -1.47 20.45 -13.94
CA ASN A 345 -1.64 21.17 -12.69
C ASN A 345 -0.77 20.55 -11.59
N PHE A 346 -0.83 21.14 -10.37
CA PHE A 346 -0.22 20.55 -9.20
C PHE A 346 -0.92 19.21 -8.84
N GLY A 347 -0.15 18.12 -8.84
CA GLY A 347 -0.66 16.76 -8.65
C GLY A 347 -0.84 15.96 -9.94
N ALA A 348 -0.78 16.60 -11.12
CA ALA A 348 -0.85 15.94 -12.41
C ALA A 348 -0.11 16.75 -13.49
N LYS A 349 1.22 16.61 -13.55
CA LYS A 349 2.06 17.31 -14.56
C LYS A 349 1.78 16.81 -15.98
N ASN A 350 1.41 15.55 -16.12
CA ASN A 350 1.11 14.89 -17.38
C ASN A 350 -0.23 14.14 -17.28
N PRO A 351 -1.38 14.85 -17.20
CA PRO A 351 -2.67 14.18 -17.08
C PRO A 351 -3.02 13.41 -18.37
N PRO A 352 -3.74 12.28 -18.25
CA PRO A 352 -4.32 11.62 -19.41
C PRO A 352 -5.19 12.59 -20.22
N TYR A 353 -5.10 12.51 -21.54
CA TYR A 353 -5.87 13.35 -22.48
C TYR A 353 -5.63 14.87 -22.33
N ASN A 354 -4.41 15.26 -21.99
CA ASN A 354 -4.04 16.68 -21.88
C ASN A 354 -4.47 17.49 -23.12
N GLY A 355 -5.31 18.50 -22.94
CA GLY A 355 -5.81 19.38 -23.98
C GLY A 355 -6.87 18.78 -24.91
N ILE A 356 -7.43 17.61 -24.58
CA ILE A 356 -8.43 16.90 -25.37
C ILE A 356 -9.77 16.87 -24.61
N ASP A 357 -10.87 17.10 -25.33
CA ASP A 357 -12.22 16.98 -24.78
C ASP A 357 -12.48 15.56 -24.26
N CYS A 358 -12.87 15.45 -23.00
CA CYS A 358 -13.29 14.21 -22.35
C CYS A 358 -14.77 14.32 -21.99
N PHE A 359 -15.58 13.41 -22.53
CA PHE A 359 -17.01 13.31 -22.28
C PHE A 359 -17.31 12.28 -21.21
N GLY A 360 -18.27 12.54 -20.30
CA GLY A 360 -18.57 11.64 -19.19
C GLY A 360 -19.54 12.20 -18.18
N GLU A 361 -19.24 12.05 -16.88
CA GLU A 361 -20.15 12.47 -15.79
C GLU A 361 -19.43 13.30 -14.72
N ASN A 362 -20.19 14.24 -14.14
CA ASN A 362 -19.79 15.02 -12.96
C ASN A 362 -20.49 14.47 -11.72
N LEU A 363 -19.71 13.96 -10.77
CA LEU A 363 -20.15 13.35 -9.53
C LEU A 363 -19.85 14.22 -8.29
N SER A 364 -19.38 15.46 -8.49
CA SER A 364 -18.94 16.33 -7.38
C SER A 364 -20.06 16.68 -6.39
N ASN A 365 -21.31 16.62 -6.84
CA ASN A 365 -22.48 17.00 -6.06
C ASN A 365 -23.43 15.85 -5.73
N ILE A 366 -23.01 14.59 -5.97
CA ILE A 366 -23.84 13.45 -5.57
C ILE A 366 -23.73 13.18 -4.07
N SER A 367 -24.73 12.53 -3.52
CA SER A 367 -24.70 12.05 -2.13
C SER A 367 -23.51 11.08 -1.92
N LYS A 368 -22.97 11.06 -0.70
CA LYS A 368 -21.95 10.10 -0.28
C LYS A 368 -22.37 8.67 -0.64
N VAL A 369 -21.47 7.91 -1.25
CA VAL A 369 -21.71 6.50 -1.52
C VAL A 369 -21.33 5.66 -0.30
N GLU A 370 -22.17 4.65 -0.01
CA GLU A 370 -22.01 3.76 1.14
C GLU A 370 -21.45 2.39 0.76
N ARG A 371 -20.99 2.27 -0.50
CA ARG A 371 -20.44 1.05 -1.07
C ARG A 371 -19.56 1.36 -2.29
N LEU A 372 -18.86 0.35 -2.80
CA LEU A 372 -18.18 0.42 -4.09
C LEU A 372 -19.20 0.50 -5.23
N GLU A 373 -19.27 1.60 -5.96
CA GLU A 373 -20.23 1.76 -7.06
C GLU A 373 -19.61 1.34 -8.40
N LEU A 374 -20.13 0.26 -8.97
CA LEU A 374 -19.70 -0.27 -10.27
C LEU A 374 -20.46 0.32 -11.46
N LYS A 375 -21.60 0.96 -11.21
CA LYS A 375 -22.50 1.45 -12.31
C LYS A 375 -21.78 2.36 -13.30
N TRP A 376 -20.87 3.21 -12.81
CA TRP A 376 -20.12 4.13 -13.67
C TRP A 376 -19.11 3.39 -14.55
N LEU A 377 -18.42 2.40 -13.98
CA LEU A 377 -17.45 1.57 -14.70
C LEU A 377 -18.14 0.71 -15.77
N ILE A 378 -19.26 0.08 -15.43
CA ILE A 378 -20.07 -0.74 -16.35
C ILE A 378 -20.61 0.14 -17.48
N LYS A 379 -21.25 1.28 -17.14
CA LYS A 379 -21.80 2.22 -18.13
C LYS A 379 -20.71 2.72 -19.09
N ALA A 380 -19.56 3.14 -18.57
CA ALA A 380 -18.46 3.61 -19.42
C ALA A 380 -17.93 2.51 -20.36
N TYR A 381 -17.91 1.25 -19.91
CA TYR A 381 -17.60 0.11 -20.77
C TYR A 381 -18.66 -0.08 -21.85
N GLU A 382 -19.95 -0.05 -21.49
CA GLU A 382 -21.07 -0.20 -22.43
C GLU A 382 -21.10 0.91 -23.47
N ASP A 383 -20.81 2.14 -23.08
CA ASP A 383 -20.80 3.32 -23.94
C ASP A 383 -19.56 3.39 -24.85
N THR A 384 -18.45 2.72 -24.49
CA THR A 384 -17.23 2.70 -25.30
C THR A 384 -17.44 1.90 -26.60
N LYS A 385 -17.18 2.51 -27.76
CA LYS A 385 -17.39 1.86 -29.09
C LYS A 385 -16.43 0.69 -29.32
N ASP A 386 -15.15 0.88 -29.06
CA ASP A 386 -14.11 -0.16 -29.22
C ASP A 386 -13.78 -0.77 -27.84
N LYS A 387 -14.55 -1.77 -27.45
CA LYS A 387 -14.43 -2.44 -26.14
C LYS A 387 -13.07 -3.11 -25.94
N SER A 388 -12.38 -3.50 -27.02
CA SER A 388 -11.05 -4.12 -26.95
C SER A 388 -9.97 -3.19 -26.42
N LYS A 389 -10.23 -1.87 -26.43
CA LYS A 389 -9.31 -0.82 -25.93
C LYS A 389 -9.73 -0.22 -24.59
N PHE A 390 -10.84 -0.70 -24.00
CA PHE A 390 -11.33 -0.13 -22.75
C PHE A 390 -10.40 -0.44 -21.58
N PHE A 391 -10.12 -1.73 -21.32
CA PHE A 391 -9.25 -2.15 -20.25
C PHE A 391 -7.77 -2.18 -20.67
N ASN A 392 -6.89 -1.81 -19.76
CA ASN A 392 -5.44 -2.00 -19.89
C ASN A 392 -4.91 -2.99 -18.85
N SER A 393 -3.63 -3.36 -18.92
CA SER A 393 -3.02 -4.36 -18.04
C SER A 393 -2.98 -3.95 -16.54
N PHE A 394 -3.21 -2.68 -16.23
CA PHE A 394 -3.23 -2.21 -14.85
C PHE A 394 -4.57 -2.51 -14.14
N PHE A 395 -5.66 -2.69 -14.90
CA PHE A 395 -6.98 -2.97 -14.34
C PHE A 395 -7.00 -4.18 -13.40
N THR A 396 -6.40 -5.27 -13.83
CA THR A 396 -6.33 -6.51 -13.03
C THR A 396 -5.59 -6.30 -11.70
N LYS A 397 -4.56 -5.45 -11.68
CA LYS A 397 -3.84 -5.11 -10.44
C LYS A 397 -4.71 -4.30 -9.48
N LEU A 398 -5.51 -3.37 -9.98
CA LEU A 398 -6.46 -2.61 -9.19
C LEU A 398 -7.60 -3.49 -8.67
N ALA A 399 -8.18 -4.30 -9.54
CA ALA A 399 -9.25 -5.24 -9.18
C ALA A 399 -8.75 -6.33 -8.21
N GLY A 400 -7.47 -6.74 -8.33
CA GLY A 400 -6.90 -7.85 -7.56
C GLY A 400 -7.40 -9.22 -8.03
N THR A 401 -8.05 -9.27 -9.19
CA THR A 401 -8.62 -10.47 -9.80
C THR A 401 -8.90 -10.20 -11.29
N LYS A 402 -8.92 -11.25 -12.11
CA LYS A 402 -9.41 -11.18 -13.51
C LYS A 402 -10.93 -11.22 -13.59
N LYS A 403 -11.60 -11.73 -12.57
CA LYS A 403 -13.05 -11.99 -12.59
C LYS A 403 -13.85 -10.72 -12.86
N LEU A 404 -13.50 -9.57 -12.23
CA LEU A 404 -14.26 -8.34 -12.39
C LEU A 404 -14.29 -7.87 -13.86
N GLN A 405 -13.16 -7.91 -14.58
CA GLN A 405 -13.12 -7.59 -16.00
C GLN A 405 -13.98 -8.55 -16.81
N GLN A 406 -13.83 -9.86 -16.62
CA GLN A 406 -14.59 -10.89 -17.33
C GLN A 406 -16.11 -10.76 -17.09
N GLN A 407 -16.53 -10.43 -15.86
CA GLN A 407 -17.93 -10.21 -15.53
C GLN A 407 -18.52 -9.00 -16.25
N ILE A 408 -17.78 -7.88 -16.29
CA ILE A 408 -18.19 -6.69 -17.04
C ILE A 408 -18.27 -7.00 -18.54
N GLU A 409 -17.26 -7.66 -19.11
CA GLU A 409 -17.20 -8.06 -20.51
C GLU A 409 -18.32 -9.02 -20.90
N SER A 410 -18.79 -9.86 -19.98
CA SER A 410 -19.92 -10.77 -20.18
C SER A 410 -21.29 -10.12 -19.99
N GLY A 411 -21.34 -8.83 -19.64
CA GLY A 411 -22.59 -8.07 -19.47
C GLY A 411 -23.32 -8.34 -18.15
N MET A 412 -22.62 -8.79 -17.10
CA MET A 412 -23.22 -8.95 -15.77
C MET A 412 -23.57 -7.59 -15.18
N SER A 413 -24.71 -7.52 -14.52
CA SER A 413 -25.13 -6.32 -13.78
C SER A 413 -24.27 -6.09 -12.54
N ALA A 414 -24.23 -4.85 -12.04
CA ALA A 414 -23.55 -4.51 -10.80
C ALA A 414 -24.03 -5.34 -9.59
N ALA A 415 -25.31 -5.75 -9.58
CA ALA A 415 -25.88 -6.58 -8.52
C ALA A 415 -25.34 -8.02 -8.57
N GLU A 416 -25.30 -8.63 -9.75
CA GLU A 416 -24.76 -9.98 -9.94
C GLU A 416 -23.25 -10.03 -9.64
N ILE A 417 -22.49 -9.04 -10.10
CA ILE A 417 -21.06 -8.92 -9.79
C ILE A 417 -20.86 -8.83 -8.27
N ARG A 418 -21.62 -7.98 -7.58
CA ARG A 418 -21.55 -7.82 -6.13
C ARG A 418 -21.88 -9.11 -5.39
N ALA A 419 -22.91 -9.84 -5.82
CA ALA A 419 -23.27 -11.12 -5.23
C ALA A 419 -22.15 -12.16 -5.33
N SER A 420 -21.32 -12.09 -6.38
CA SER A 420 -20.23 -13.04 -6.61
C SER A 420 -19.07 -12.95 -5.60
N TRP A 421 -18.92 -11.85 -4.89
CA TRP A 421 -17.86 -11.67 -3.87
C TRP A 421 -18.37 -11.69 -2.43
N GLU A 422 -19.69 -11.95 -2.20
CA GLU A 422 -20.29 -11.87 -0.87
C GLU A 422 -19.67 -12.87 0.13
N THR A 423 -19.41 -14.10 -0.31
CA THR A 423 -18.74 -15.12 0.51
C THR A 423 -17.37 -14.64 1.01
N ASP A 424 -16.55 -14.12 0.11
CA ASP A 424 -15.21 -13.62 0.43
C ASP A 424 -15.28 -12.42 1.40
N LEU A 425 -16.30 -11.57 1.25
CA LEU A 425 -16.52 -10.45 2.17
C LEU A 425 -16.93 -10.91 3.57
N ILE A 426 -17.73 -11.98 3.69
CA ILE A 426 -18.12 -12.56 4.97
C ILE A 426 -16.90 -13.15 5.68
N GLU A 427 -16.06 -13.88 4.95
CA GLU A 427 -14.81 -14.43 5.46
C GLU A 427 -13.85 -13.33 5.93
N PHE A 428 -13.64 -12.31 5.11
CA PHE A 428 -12.84 -11.16 5.49
C PHE A 428 -13.38 -10.44 6.72
N LYS A 429 -14.68 -10.16 6.79
CA LYS A 429 -15.32 -9.53 7.96
C LYS A 429 -15.11 -10.35 9.23
N THR A 430 -15.12 -11.67 9.12
CA THR A 430 -14.86 -12.58 10.24
C THR A 430 -13.40 -12.53 10.68
N MET A 431 -12.45 -12.57 9.74
CA MET A 431 -11.03 -12.43 10.00
C MET A 431 -10.71 -11.07 10.63
N ARG A 432 -11.26 -9.97 10.06
CA ARG A 432 -11.06 -8.60 10.49
C ARG A 432 -11.42 -8.36 11.96
N LYS A 433 -12.50 -9.01 12.46
CA LYS A 433 -12.99 -8.84 13.84
C LYS A 433 -11.92 -9.00 14.91
N LYS A 434 -10.92 -9.86 14.68
CA LYS A 434 -9.82 -10.12 15.64
C LYS A 434 -8.92 -8.90 15.86
N TYR A 435 -8.92 -7.94 14.93
CA TYR A 435 -7.95 -6.85 14.86
C TYR A 435 -8.59 -5.47 15.04
N LEU A 436 -9.92 -5.41 15.21
CA LEU A 436 -10.61 -4.14 15.42
C LEU A 436 -10.31 -3.58 16.80
N ILE A 437 -9.95 -2.30 16.85
CA ILE A 437 -9.71 -1.52 18.06
C ILE A 437 -10.96 -0.71 18.41
N TYR A 438 -11.67 -0.24 17.38
CA TYR A 438 -12.83 0.64 17.50
C TYR A 438 -14.13 -0.10 17.14
N LEU A 439 -15.20 0.23 17.85
CA LEU A 439 -16.54 -0.30 17.61
C LEU A 439 -17.25 0.47 16.50
#